data_3fc8eaa4661783b75796aa757ab74b3d
#
_entry.id   3fc8eaa4661783b75796aa757ab74b3d
#
_cell.length_a   1.000
_cell.length_b   1.000
_cell.length_c   1.000
_cell.angle_alpha   90.00
_cell.angle_beta   90.00
_cell.angle_gamma   90.00
#
_symmetry.space_group_name_H-M   'P 1'
#
loop_
_entity.id
_entity.type
_entity.pdbx_description
1 polymer ?
#
loop_
_entity_poly.entity_id
_entity_poly.type
_entity_poly.pdbx_seq_one_letter_code
_entity_poly.pdbx_strand_id
1 'polypeptide(L)'
;MNSEAKCLRLGLDWDDTVTDCPAAFGLIGRMFQSVVIITLNHGVTIKEAERRLGCRIDRVEHCPDDVVIAGLSHIWKAETCIRLGVDLMFDDDLDVVGACRKAGIQAIWVNPLPARTQRVDSAVPDRNAG
;
A
#
# COMPACT_ATOMS: atom_id res chain seq x y z
N MET A 1 -30.19 3.55 -11.21
CA MET A 1 -29.69 3.51 -11.33
C MET A 1 -28.73 3.17 -10.92
N ASN A 2 -28.37 2.79 -10.41
CA ASN A 2 -27.37 2.67 -10.24
C ASN A 2 -26.73 1.61 -10.69
N SER A 3 -27.07 1.11 -11.47
CA SER A 3 -26.29 0.27 -12.29
C SER A 3 -24.99 0.87 -12.65
N GLU A 4 -24.92 2.12 -12.33
CA GLU A 4 -23.70 2.76 -12.57
C GLU A 4 -22.79 2.70 -11.43
N ALA A 5 -22.96 1.78 -10.51
CA ALA A 5 -22.04 1.61 -9.40
C ALA A 5 -20.64 1.44 -9.97
N LYS A 6 -19.78 2.35 -9.64
CA LYS A 6 -18.43 2.35 -10.12
C LYS A 6 -17.66 1.19 -9.54
N CYS A 7 -16.82 0.57 -10.37
CA CYS A 7 -15.90 -0.47 -9.88
C CYS A 7 -14.75 0.24 -9.20
N LEU A 8 -14.76 0.26 -7.88
CA LEU A 8 -13.73 0.94 -7.11
C LEU A 8 -12.48 0.06 -7.00
N ARG A 9 -11.34 0.66 -7.22
CA ARG A 9 -10.06 -0.05 -7.19
C ARG A 9 -9.18 0.50 -6.08
N LEU A 10 -8.70 -0.40 -5.25
CA LEU A 10 -7.80 -0.11 -4.15
C LEU A 10 -6.37 -0.36 -4.59
N GLY A 11 -5.47 0.58 -4.29
CA GLY A 11 -4.05 0.41 -4.48
C GLY A 11 -3.36 0.29 -3.14
N LEU A 12 -2.44 -0.64 -3.00
CA LEU A 12 -1.71 -0.88 -1.76
C LEU A 12 -0.22 -0.95 -2.02
N ASP A 13 0.54 -0.21 -1.24
CA ASP A 13 1.97 -0.45 -1.09
C ASP A 13 2.17 -1.74 -0.30
N TRP A 14 3.34 -2.36 -0.43
CA TRP A 14 3.58 -3.65 0.23
C TRP A 14 4.40 -3.52 1.51
N ASP A 15 5.69 -3.17 1.38
CA ASP A 15 6.56 -3.13 2.54
C ASP A 15 6.17 -1.98 3.47
N ASP A 16 6.10 -2.27 4.77
CA ASP A 16 5.75 -1.32 5.82
C ASP A 16 4.32 -0.77 5.71
N THR A 17 3.53 -1.30 4.79
CA THR A 17 2.11 -1.03 4.70
C THR A 17 1.36 -2.34 4.92
N VAL A 18 1.26 -3.18 3.89
CA VAL A 18 0.60 -4.47 4.04
C VAL A 18 1.35 -5.38 5.01
N THR A 19 2.68 -5.39 4.94
CA THR A 19 3.46 -6.29 5.80
C THR A 19 3.30 -5.98 7.28
N ASP A 20 2.98 -4.75 7.63
CA ASP A 20 2.76 -4.39 9.03
C ASP A 20 1.37 -4.77 9.52
N CYS A 21 0.36 -4.71 8.64
CA CYS A 21 -1.03 -4.92 9.03
C CYS A 21 -1.79 -5.73 7.98
N PRO A 22 -1.34 -6.95 7.69
CA PRO A 22 -1.96 -7.70 6.58
C PRO A 22 -3.43 -8.02 6.81
N ALA A 23 -3.83 -8.31 8.05
CA ALA A 23 -5.22 -8.64 8.34
C ALA A 23 -6.13 -7.43 8.10
N ALA A 24 -5.70 -6.25 8.53
CA ALA A 24 -6.47 -5.04 8.35
C ALA A 24 -6.64 -4.71 6.86
N PHE A 25 -5.56 -4.79 6.10
CA PHE A 25 -5.63 -4.49 4.67
C PHE A 25 -6.39 -5.58 3.91
N GLY A 26 -6.39 -6.80 4.41
CA GLY A 26 -7.24 -7.85 3.84
C GLY A 26 -8.72 -7.53 4.00
N LEU A 27 -9.11 -7.03 5.18
CA LEU A 27 -10.49 -6.61 5.40
C LEU A 27 -10.87 -5.46 4.47
N ILE A 28 -10.00 -4.46 4.37
CA ILE A 28 -10.23 -3.33 3.49
C ILE A 28 -10.33 -3.81 2.04
N GLY A 29 -9.42 -4.69 1.64
CA GLY A 29 -9.39 -5.20 0.27
C GLY A 29 -10.68 -5.90 -0.13
N ARG A 30 -11.31 -6.61 0.81
CA ARG A 30 -12.55 -7.31 0.52
C ARG A 30 -13.73 -6.36 0.31
N MET A 31 -13.57 -5.09 0.66
CA MET A 31 -14.61 -4.09 0.43
C MET A 31 -14.53 -3.47 -0.95
N PHE A 32 -13.47 -3.75 -1.69
CA PHE A 32 -13.28 -3.21 -3.02
C PHE A 32 -13.48 -4.29 -4.07
N GLN A 33 -13.92 -3.90 -5.25
CA GLN A 33 -14.11 -4.83 -6.35
C GLN A 33 -12.80 -5.23 -7.00
N SER A 34 -11.79 -4.38 -6.87
CA SER A 34 -10.48 -4.64 -7.46
C SER A 34 -9.40 -4.14 -6.52
N VAL A 35 -8.34 -4.94 -6.33
CA VAL A 35 -7.21 -4.58 -5.50
C VAL A 35 -5.94 -4.80 -6.30
N VAL A 36 -5.06 -3.81 -6.32
CA VAL A 36 -3.77 -3.91 -6.98
C VAL A 36 -2.67 -3.56 -5.98
N ILE A 37 -1.54 -4.23 -6.10
CA ILE A 37 -0.35 -3.94 -5.30
C ILE A 37 0.60 -3.13 -6.18
N ILE A 38 1.13 -2.03 -5.65
CA ILE A 38 2.06 -1.16 -6.36
C ILE A 38 3.29 -1.04 -5.49
N THR A 39 4.38 -1.69 -5.88
CA THR A 39 5.49 -1.91 -4.97
C THR A 39 6.84 -1.76 -5.66
N LEU A 40 7.85 -1.43 -4.86
CA LEU A 40 9.23 -1.48 -5.30
C LEU A 40 9.83 -2.87 -5.11
N ASN A 41 9.14 -3.75 -4.39
CA ASN A 41 9.66 -5.07 -4.04
C ASN A 41 9.34 -6.07 -5.14
N HIS A 42 10.34 -6.45 -5.90
CA HIS A 42 10.18 -7.36 -7.04
C HIS A 42 9.87 -8.80 -6.62
N GLY A 43 9.99 -9.11 -5.34
CA GLY A 43 9.68 -10.45 -4.84
C GLY A 43 8.20 -10.70 -4.58
N VAL A 44 7.37 -9.67 -4.64
CA VAL A 44 5.94 -9.83 -4.37
C VAL A 44 5.23 -10.36 -5.60
N THR A 45 4.48 -11.45 -5.41
CA THR A 45 3.68 -12.05 -6.49
C THR A 45 2.20 -11.96 -6.12
N ILE A 46 1.34 -12.12 -7.11
CA ILE A 46 -0.11 -12.14 -6.86
C ILE A 46 -0.45 -13.23 -5.86
N LYS A 47 0.12 -14.41 -6.03
CA LYS A 47 -0.19 -15.54 -5.17
C LYS A 47 0.20 -15.27 -3.72
N GLU A 48 1.38 -14.70 -3.52
CA GLU A 48 1.85 -14.38 -2.18
C GLU A 48 0.98 -13.29 -1.56
N ALA A 49 0.63 -12.28 -2.34
CA ALA A 49 -0.20 -11.19 -1.86
C ALA A 49 -1.59 -11.70 -1.46
N GLU A 50 -2.18 -12.55 -2.28
CA GLU A 50 -3.48 -13.14 -1.97
C GLU A 50 -3.42 -13.99 -0.71
N ARG A 51 -2.36 -14.78 -0.57
CA ARG A 51 -2.19 -15.61 0.62
C ARG A 51 -2.08 -14.76 1.87
N ARG A 52 -1.33 -13.67 1.78
CA ARG A 52 -1.06 -12.83 2.94
C ARG A 52 -2.29 -12.02 3.35
N LEU A 53 -3.02 -11.51 2.36
CA LEU A 53 -4.16 -10.63 2.60
C LEU A 53 -5.47 -11.37 2.77
N GLY A 54 -5.60 -12.56 2.19
CA GLY A 54 -6.87 -13.29 2.22
C GLY A 54 -7.93 -12.63 1.38
N CYS A 55 -7.54 -11.94 0.32
CA CYS A 55 -8.47 -11.37 -0.64
C CYS A 55 -7.89 -11.48 -2.03
N ARG A 56 -8.72 -11.27 -3.03
CA ARG A 56 -8.28 -11.36 -4.42
C ARG A 56 -7.43 -10.15 -4.78
N ILE A 57 -6.33 -10.40 -5.47
CA ILE A 57 -5.43 -9.37 -5.99
C ILE A 57 -5.41 -9.48 -7.51
N ASP A 58 -5.75 -8.39 -8.18
CA ASP A 58 -5.84 -8.41 -9.64
C ASP A 58 -4.50 -8.19 -10.32
N ARG A 59 -3.63 -7.41 -9.72
CA ARG A 59 -2.32 -7.11 -10.31
C ARG A 59 -1.31 -6.80 -9.23
N VAL A 60 -0.05 -7.07 -9.54
CA VAL A 60 1.10 -6.55 -8.79
C VAL A 60 1.97 -5.82 -9.79
N GLU A 61 2.18 -4.52 -9.55
CA GLU A 61 3.02 -3.69 -10.40
C GLU A 61 4.33 -3.43 -9.67
N HIS A 62 5.43 -3.74 -10.33
CA HIS A 62 6.76 -3.58 -9.75
C HIS A 62 7.45 -2.38 -10.37
N CYS A 63 7.98 -1.49 -9.52
CA CYS A 63 8.70 -0.33 -10.00
C CYS A 63 10.01 -0.76 -10.68
N PRO A 64 10.28 -0.28 -11.89
CA PRO A 64 11.55 -0.62 -12.54
C PRO A 64 12.75 -0.11 -11.75
N ASP A 65 13.83 -0.87 -11.79
CA ASP A 65 15.03 -0.55 -11.02
C ASP A 65 15.63 0.80 -11.39
N ASP A 66 15.62 1.14 -12.67
CA ASP A 66 16.18 2.43 -13.10
C ASP A 66 15.38 3.61 -12.57
N VAL A 67 14.08 3.44 -12.38
CA VAL A 67 13.23 4.47 -11.79
C VAL A 67 13.56 4.65 -10.31
N VAL A 68 13.77 3.54 -9.60
CA VAL A 68 14.18 3.57 -8.20
C VAL A 68 15.53 4.27 -8.04
N ILE A 69 16.49 3.88 -8.89
CA ILE A 69 17.84 4.46 -8.84
C ILE A 69 17.80 5.96 -9.11
N ALA A 70 16.93 6.39 -10.00
CA ALA A 70 16.78 7.81 -10.31
C ALA A 70 16.06 8.61 -9.23
N GLY A 71 15.52 7.94 -8.20
CA GLY A 71 14.79 8.63 -7.13
C GLY A 71 13.40 9.07 -7.54
N LEU A 72 12.82 8.46 -8.55
CA LEU A 72 11.54 8.86 -9.09
C LEU A 72 10.41 7.89 -8.78
N SER A 73 10.60 7.00 -7.82
CA SER A 73 9.61 5.97 -7.52
C SER A 73 8.27 6.56 -7.07
N HIS A 74 8.29 7.69 -6.36
CA HIS A 74 7.05 8.31 -5.91
C HIS A 74 6.22 8.81 -7.10
N ILE A 75 6.88 9.36 -8.11
CA ILE A 75 6.19 9.82 -9.32
C ILE A 75 5.67 8.62 -10.10
N TRP A 76 6.49 7.56 -10.21
CA TRP A 76 6.10 6.35 -10.89
C TRP A 76 4.86 5.72 -10.25
N LYS A 77 4.80 5.71 -8.91
CA LYS A 77 3.64 5.14 -8.22
C LYS A 77 2.38 5.96 -8.52
N ALA A 78 2.49 7.29 -8.51
CA ALA A 78 1.34 8.13 -8.82
C ALA A 78 0.87 7.91 -10.26
N GLU A 79 1.80 7.84 -11.20
CA GLU A 79 1.47 7.60 -12.60
C GLU A 79 0.85 6.22 -12.81
N THR A 80 1.35 5.24 -12.07
CA THR A 80 0.80 3.89 -12.12
C THR A 80 -0.63 3.86 -11.59
N CYS A 81 -0.89 4.60 -10.51
CA CYS A 81 -2.25 4.72 -9.98
C CYS A 81 -3.20 5.33 -11.02
N ILE A 82 -2.74 6.35 -11.74
CA ILE A 82 -3.56 6.96 -12.81
C ILE A 82 -3.82 5.92 -13.90
N ARG A 83 -2.77 5.26 -14.35
CA ARG A 83 -2.86 4.31 -15.45
C ARG A 83 -3.80 3.15 -15.12
N LEU A 84 -3.79 2.70 -13.88
CA LEU A 84 -4.61 1.56 -13.46
C LEU A 84 -5.99 1.97 -12.95
N GLY A 85 -6.27 3.26 -12.86
CA GLY A 85 -7.55 3.72 -12.38
C GLY A 85 -7.77 3.46 -10.90
N VAL A 86 -6.73 3.63 -10.09
CA VAL A 86 -6.82 3.45 -8.64
C VAL A 86 -7.65 4.59 -8.05
N ASP A 87 -8.61 4.24 -7.22
CA ASP A 87 -9.48 5.22 -6.57
C ASP A 87 -8.97 5.62 -5.19
N LEU A 88 -8.27 4.72 -4.52
CA LEU A 88 -7.74 4.98 -3.18
C LEU A 88 -6.41 4.25 -3.04
N MET A 89 -5.38 4.98 -2.60
CA MET A 89 -4.04 4.42 -2.42
C MET A 89 -3.62 4.53 -0.97
N PHE A 90 -3.06 3.45 -0.42
CA PHE A 90 -2.42 3.47 0.90
C PHE A 90 -0.93 3.26 0.73
N ASP A 91 -0.13 4.13 1.34
CA ASP A 91 1.33 4.03 1.27
C ASP A 91 1.94 4.61 2.54
N ASP A 92 3.07 4.07 2.97
CA ASP A 92 3.78 4.56 4.15
C ASP A 92 4.74 5.70 3.82
N ASP A 93 4.95 5.98 2.55
CA ASP A 93 5.87 7.01 2.08
C ASP A 93 5.09 8.29 1.79
N LEU A 94 5.39 9.35 2.56
CA LEU A 94 4.73 10.64 2.39
C LEU A 94 4.93 11.23 1.00
N ASP A 95 6.08 10.96 0.36
CA ASP A 95 6.32 11.46 -0.99
C ASP A 95 5.38 10.82 -1.98
N VAL A 96 5.08 9.53 -1.80
CA VAL A 96 4.11 8.85 -2.66
C VAL A 96 2.70 9.41 -2.44
N VAL A 97 2.32 9.58 -1.17
CA VAL A 97 0.99 10.11 -0.84
C VAL A 97 0.84 11.51 -1.43
N GLY A 98 1.88 12.34 -1.30
CA GLY A 98 1.87 13.69 -1.86
C GLY A 98 1.75 13.69 -3.37
N ALA A 99 2.52 12.84 -4.05
CA ALA A 99 2.47 12.75 -5.50
C ALA A 99 1.10 12.25 -5.99
N CYS A 100 0.51 11.28 -5.30
CA CYS A 100 -0.82 10.79 -5.65
C CYS A 100 -1.88 11.87 -5.49
N ARG A 101 -1.86 12.59 -4.37
CA ARG A 101 -2.82 13.65 -4.13
C ARG A 101 -2.69 14.77 -5.15
N LYS A 102 -1.47 15.10 -5.51
CA LYS A 102 -1.21 16.11 -6.53
C LYS A 102 -1.78 15.69 -7.89
N ALA A 103 -1.80 14.39 -8.15
CA ALA A 103 -2.34 13.84 -9.38
C ALA A 103 -3.85 13.63 -9.32
N GLY A 104 -4.50 14.00 -8.22
CA GLY A 104 -5.96 13.87 -8.09
C GLY A 104 -6.41 12.53 -7.57
N ILE A 105 -5.51 11.72 -7.03
CA ILE A 105 -5.84 10.41 -6.48
C ILE A 105 -5.94 10.52 -4.97
N GLN A 106 -7.00 9.97 -4.40
CA GLN A 106 -7.12 9.93 -2.96
C GLN A 106 -6.06 8.97 -2.41
N ALA A 107 -5.29 9.45 -1.47
CA ALA A 107 -4.22 8.65 -0.89
C ALA A 107 -4.16 8.90 0.61
N ILE A 108 -3.91 7.83 1.34
CA ILE A 108 -3.87 7.86 2.80
C ILE A 108 -2.47 7.41 3.24
N TRP A 109 -1.87 8.21 4.10
CA TRP A 109 -0.56 7.89 4.65
C TRP A 109 -0.71 6.89 5.77
N VAL A 110 0.02 5.79 5.64
CA VAL A 110 0.07 4.77 6.68
C VAL A 110 1.31 5.04 7.51
N ASN A 111 1.09 5.38 8.78
CA ASN A 111 2.21 5.69 9.67
C ASN A 111 2.94 4.38 9.97
N PRO A 112 4.20 4.23 9.54
CA PRO A 112 4.89 2.96 9.73
C PRO A 112 5.13 2.68 11.20
N LEU A 113 5.17 1.38 11.54
CA LEU A 113 5.50 0.97 12.87
C LEU A 113 6.96 1.31 13.18
N PRO A 114 7.28 1.63 14.43
CA PRO A 114 8.68 1.89 14.79
C PRO A 114 9.51 0.64 14.59
N ALA A 115 10.83 0.82 14.46
CA ALA A 115 11.73 -0.30 14.34
C ALA A 115 11.52 -1.24 15.53
N ARG A 116 11.74 -2.54 15.29
CA ARG A 116 11.44 -3.55 16.30
C ARG A 116 12.16 -3.27 17.62
N THR A 117 13.43 -2.89 17.57
CA THR A 117 14.17 -2.59 18.79
C THR A 117 13.57 -1.42 19.55
N GLN A 118 13.19 -0.37 18.83
CA GLN A 118 12.57 0.78 19.47
C GLN A 118 11.24 0.41 20.10
N ARG A 119 10.47 -0.41 19.41
CA ARG A 119 9.17 -0.81 19.91
C ARG A 119 9.29 -1.63 21.18
N VAL A 120 10.26 -2.55 21.21
CA VAL A 120 10.51 -3.36 22.39
C VAL A 120 10.98 -2.50 23.53
N ASP A 121 11.95 -1.62 23.26
CA ASP A 121 12.53 -0.77 24.30
C ASP A 121 11.49 0.16 24.90
N SER A 122 10.60 0.69 24.11
CA SER A 122 9.60 1.61 24.63
C SER A 122 8.48 0.88 25.35
N ALA A 123 8.16 -0.33 24.96
CA ALA A 123 7.02 -1.04 25.52
C ALA A 123 7.33 -1.67 26.86
N VAL A 124 8.49 -2.31 26.98
CA VAL A 124 8.77 -3.15 28.13
C VAL A 124 8.93 -2.34 29.41
N PRO A 125 9.77 -1.28 29.44
CA PRO A 125 9.97 -0.58 30.70
C PRO A 125 8.68 0.03 31.24
N ASP A 126 7.90 0.62 30.41
CA ASP A 126 6.70 1.33 30.86
C ASP A 126 5.68 0.37 31.45
N ARG A 127 5.48 -0.74 30.79
CA ARG A 127 4.48 -1.69 31.24
C ARG A 127 4.88 -2.37 32.52
N ASN A 128 6.15 -2.65 32.66
CA ASN A 128 6.64 -3.31 33.87
C ASN A 128 6.72 -2.37 35.02
N ALA A 129 6.85 -1.10 34.79
CA ALA A 129 6.86 -0.12 35.84
C ALA A 129 5.48 0.09 36.45
N GLY A 130 4.48 -0.18 35.66
CA GLY A 130 3.12 -0.10 36.17
C GLY A 130 2.76 -1.35 36.87
#